data_6fb50726ce88bc234474e87dfc731d18
#
_entry.id   6fb50726ce88bc234474e87dfc731d18
#
_cell.length_a   1.000
_cell.length_b   1.000
_cell.length_c   1.000
_cell.angle_alpha   90.00
_cell.angle_beta   90.00
_cell.angle_gamma   90.00
#
_symmetry.space_group_name_H-M   'P 1'
#
loop_
_entity.id
_entity.type
_entity.pdbx_description
1 polymer ?
#
loop_
_entity_poly.entity_id
_entity_poly.type
_entity_poly.pdbx_seq_one_letter_code
_entity_poly.pdbx_strand_id
1 'polypeptide(L)'
;MLTDSRAGKIDLIITKSVSRLARNTVDCITMVRNLAELRNPVGVFFESECIFSLNEDTNMPLSFLASIAENESRIRSRSMEVSLAQRLNGGLPLTPKLLGYSHDADGKLVINPDEAPTVKLIFYMYLSGYSSSHIAKTLEALGKRTFLGNSKWTSGTVIQVLRNERHCGDVLTRKTFTPDVISHKSKKNRGERQQSLYKGEHEAIVSRDDYIAVQHMINNAKYGGKSILPELRVIESGVLKGFVTISPKWAGFKAADYLQAS
;
A
#
# COMPACT_ATOMS: atom_id res chain seq x y z
N MET A 1 11.95 10.03 -29.15
CA MET A 1 12.08 11.51 -29.06
C MET A 1 13.46 11.90 -28.54
N LEU A 2 13.79 11.79 -27.24
CA LEU A 2 15.10 12.22 -26.69
C LEU A 2 16.31 11.56 -27.37
N THR A 3 16.21 10.28 -27.71
CA THR A 3 17.26 9.54 -28.43
C THR A 3 17.47 10.10 -29.84
N ASP A 4 16.39 10.46 -30.53
CA ASP A 4 16.46 11.00 -31.89
C ASP A 4 16.92 12.45 -31.90
N SER A 5 16.57 13.25 -30.88
CA SER A 5 17.11 14.58 -30.67
C SER A 5 18.63 14.56 -30.46
N ARG A 6 19.13 13.64 -29.62
CA ARG A 6 20.57 13.42 -29.41
C ARG A 6 21.28 12.93 -30.67
N ALA A 7 20.59 12.22 -31.54
CA ALA A 7 21.10 11.74 -32.82
C ALA A 7 21.04 12.83 -33.92
N GLY A 8 20.59 14.06 -33.60
CA GLY A 8 20.47 15.17 -34.55
C GLY A 8 19.38 14.96 -35.62
N LYS A 9 18.35 14.17 -35.35
CA LYS A 9 17.22 13.91 -36.26
C LYS A 9 16.03 14.84 -36.04
N ILE A 10 16.05 15.63 -34.97
CA ILE A 10 14.97 16.51 -34.56
C ILE A 10 15.61 17.89 -34.22
N ASP A 11 15.11 18.96 -34.83
CA ASP A 11 15.57 20.34 -34.61
C ASP A 11 14.53 21.12 -33.78
N LEU A 12 13.26 20.75 -33.86
CA LEU A 12 12.15 21.42 -33.17
C LEU A 12 11.12 20.43 -32.68
N ILE A 13 10.65 20.63 -31.47
CA ILE A 13 9.53 19.92 -30.87
C ILE A 13 8.37 20.90 -30.65
N ILE A 14 7.21 20.63 -31.23
CA ILE A 14 6.00 21.40 -31.00
C ILE A 14 5.08 20.60 -30.10
N THR A 15 4.64 21.20 -28.99
CA THR A 15 3.72 20.59 -28.04
C THR A 15 2.58 21.57 -27.72
N LYS A 16 1.42 21.01 -27.44
CA LYS A 16 0.23 21.83 -27.12
C LYS A 16 0.40 22.64 -25.84
N SER A 17 1.04 22.05 -24.81
CA SER A 17 1.26 22.71 -23.52
C SER A 17 2.36 22.04 -22.72
N VAL A 18 2.86 22.73 -21.68
CA VAL A 18 3.87 22.20 -20.74
C VAL A 18 3.41 20.87 -20.11
N SER A 19 2.13 20.77 -19.72
CA SER A 19 1.56 19.56 -19.11
C SER A 19 1.46 18.36 -20.07
N ARG A 20 1.55 18.58 -21.38
CA ARG A 20 1.54 17.52 -22.40
C ARG A 20 2.93 16.97 -22.68
N LEU A 21 3.97 17.79 -22.52
CA LEU A 21 5.35 17.37 -22.74
C LEU A 21 5.84 16.42 -21.64
N ALA A 22 5.51 16.72 -20.37
CA ALA A 22 5.88 15.90 -19.24
C ALA A 22 4.79 15.90 -18.16
N ARG A 23 4.70 14.80 -17.40
CA ARG A 23 3.74 14.64 -16.29
C ARG A 23 4.11 15.49 -15.08
N ASN A 24 5.35 15.90 -14.97
CA ASN A 24 5.92 16.71 -13.91
C ASN A 24 6.64 17.91 -14.54
N THR A 25 6.37 19.09 -14.02
CA THR A 25 6.93 20.34 -14.56
C THR A 25 8.45 20.43 -14.35
N VAL A 26 8.97 19.86 -13.25
CA VAL A 26 10.42 19.78 -13.02
C VAL A 26 11.11 18.93 -14.09
N ASP A 27 10.50 17.78 -14.42
CA ASP A 27 11.00 16.91 -15.49
C ASP A 27 10.93 17.61 -16.85
N CYS A 28 9.87 18.41 -17.08
CA CYS A 28 9.73 19.20 -18.28
C CYS A 28 10.88 20.21 -18.43
N ILE A 29 11.16 21.01 -17.39
CA ILE A 29 12.23 22.00 -17.40
C ILE A 29 13.60 21.35 -17.59
N THR A 30 13.85 20.25 -16.87
CA THR A 30 15.09 19.50 -17.00
C THR A 30 15.26 18.96 -18.43
N MET A 31 14.17 18.47 -19.03
CA MET A 31 14.17 17.98 -20.40
C MET A 31 14.45 19.12 -21.39
N VAL A 32 13.78 20.24 -21.25
CA VAL A 32 13.97 21.44 -22.11
C VAL A 32 15.41 21.95 -22.02
N ARG A 33 16.00 22.05 -20.82
CA ARG A 33 17.39 22.42 -20.62
C ARG A 33 18.37 21.46 -21.29
N ASN A 34 18.14 20.13 -21.06
CA ASN A 34 18.97 19.11 -21.68
C ASN A 34 18.91 19.15 -23.22
N LEU A 35 17.76 19.52 -23.81
CA LEU A 35 17.60 19.68 -25.25
C LEU A 35 18.30 20.92 -25.77
N ALA A 36 18.29 22.03 -25.02
CA ALA A 36 18.97 23.25 -25.34
C ALA A 36 20.50 23.13 -25.23
N GLU A 37 21.01 22.27 -24.34
CA GLU A 37 22.45 22.02 -24.13
C GLU A 37 23.06 21.01 -25.10
N LEU A 38 22.29 20.43 -26.02
CA LEU A 38 22.82 19.51 -27.02
C LEU A 38 23.77 20.23 -27.98
N ARG A 39 24.70 19.51 -28.60
CA ARG A 39 25.63 20.05 -29.61
C ARG A 39 24.89 20.77 -30.75
N ASN A 40 23.71 20.23 -31.14
CA ASN A 40 22.72 20.91 -31.97
C ASN A 40 21.51 21.18 -31.07
N PRO A 41 21.31 22.43 -30.59
CA PRO A 41 20.19 22.75 -29.70
C PRO A 41 18.85 22.44 -30.34
N VAL A 42 17.99 21.76 -29.61
CA VAL A 42 16.62 21.43 -30.04
C VAL A 42 15.64 22.33 -29.32
N GLY A 43 14.93 23.15 -30.10
CA GLY A 43 13.89 24.04 -29.57
C GLY A 43 12.61 23.28 -29.19
N VAL A 44 11.92 23.75 -28.15
CA VAL A 44 10.57 23.29 -27.80
C VAL A 44 9.65 24.51 -27.86
N PHE A 45 8.59 24.40 -28.67
CA PHE A 45 7.53 25.38 -28.76
C PHE A 45 6.28 24.92 -28.06
N PHE A 46 5.82 25.65 -27.06
CA PHE A 46 4.57 25.42 -26.30
C PHE A 46 3.48 26.29 -26.87
N GLU A 47 2.55 25.69 -27.61
CA GLU A 47 1.51 26.40 -28.35
C GLU A 47 0.57 27.20 -27.45
N SER A 48 0.01 26.59 -26.38
CA SER A 48 -0.94 27.23 -25.48
C SER A 48 -0.35 28.39 -24.69
N GLU A 49 0.92 28.28 -24.31
CA GLU A 49 1.66 29.28 -23.55
C GLU A 49 2.38 30.29 -24.43
N CYS A 50 2.42 30.05 -25.76
CA CYS A 50 3.20 30.84 -26.74
C CYS A 50 4.68 31.02 -26.36
N ILE A 51 5.30 29.96 -25.80
CA ILE A 51 6.68 29.97 -25.30
C ILE A 51 7.57 29.15 -26.23
N PHE A 52 8.71 29.74 -26.64
CA PHE A 52 9.77 29.04 -27.36
C PHE A 52 11.03 28.92 -26.51
N SER A 53 11.49 27.69 -26.26
CA SER A 53 12.50 27.38 -25.23
C SER A 53 13.89 27.90 -25.46
N LEU A 54 14.25 28.25 -26.71
CA LEU A 54 15.57 28.77 -27.05
C LEU A 54 15.64 30.29 -27.02
N ASN A 55 14.56 31.03 -26.76
CA ASN A 55 14.62 32.46 -26.59
C ASN A 55 15.25 32.80 -25.23
N GLU A 56 16.12 33.82 -25.20
CA GLU A 56 16.86 34.23 -23.99
C GLU A 56 15.95 34.62 -22.83
N ASP A 57 14.76 35.17 -23.09
CA ASP A 57 13.78 35.59 -22.09
C ASP A 57 12.91 34.45 -21.56
N THR A 58 13.07 33.20 -22.04
CA THR A 58 12.13 32.08 -21.78
C THR A 58 12.39 31.36 -20.47
N ASN A 59 13.57 31.49 -19.88
CA ASN A 59 13.93 30.82 -18.63
C ASN A 59 13.04 31.29 -17.46
N MET A 60 12.66 32.55 -17.40
CA MET A 60 11.82 33.13 -16.36
C MET A 60 10.36 32.66 -16.45
N PRO A 61 9.68 32.73 -17.60
CA PRO A 61 8.33 32.16 -17.77
C PRO A 61 8.25 30.67 -17.48
N LEU A 62 9.19 29.87 -17.95
CA LEU A 62 9.20 28.41 -17.67
C LEU A 62 9.37 28.11 -16.17
N SER A 63 10.27 28.83 -15.48
CA SER A 63 10.46 28.69 -14.04
C SER A 63 9.22 29.11 -13.24
N PHE A 64 8.52 30.15 -13.68
CA PHE A 64 7.27 30.61 -13.08
C PHE A 64 6.14 29.61 -13.27
N LEU A 65 5.95 29.06 -14.47
CA LEU A 65 4.99 27.99 -14.74
C LEU A 65 5.28 26.73 -13.91
N ALA A 66 6.56 26.40 -13.72
CA ALA A 66 6.97 25.33 -12.84
C ALA A 66 6.51 25.55 -11.40
N SER A 67 6.73 26.74 -10.88
CA SER A 67 6.34 27.12 -9.51
C SER A 67 4.82 27.06 -9.33
N ILE A 68 4.05 27.49 -10.32
CA ILE A 68 2.57 27.39 -10.30
C ILE A 68 2.14 25.93 -10.26
N ALA A 69 2.66 25.08 -11.15
CA ALA A 69 2.29 23.67 -11.20
C ALA A 69 2.69 22.90 -9.92
N GLU A 70 3.83 23.23 -9.32
CA GLU A 70 4.24 22.69 -8.03
C GLU A 70 3.29 23.13 -6.91
N ASN A 71 2.90 24.40 -6.87
CA ASN A 71 1.92 24.91 -5.92
C ASN A 71 0.56 24.26 -6.09
N GLU A 72 0.07 24.11 -7.32
CA GLU A 72 -1.19 23.39 -7.57
C GLU A 72 -1.14 21.93 -7.07
N SER A 73 -0.01 21.25 -7.31
CA SER A 73 0.19 19.88 -6.82
C SER A 73 0.17 19.82 -5.29
N ARG A 74 0.81 20.78 -4.62
CA ARG A 74 0.80 20.91 -3.15
C ARG A 74 -0.60 21.22 -2.61
N ILE A 75 -1.35 22.10 -3.27
CA ILE A 75 -2.73 22.45 -2.88
C ILE A 75 -3.63 21.22 -3.03
N ARG A 76 -3.55 20.48 -4.15
CA ARG A 76 -4.31 19.24 -4.36
C ARG A 76 -3.99 18.20 -3.28
N SER A 77 -2.72 18.01 -2.94
CA SER A 77 -2.32 17.10 -1.86
C SER A 77 -2.89 17.49 -0.51
N ARG A 78 -2.85 18.79 -0.16
CA ARG A 78 -3.45 19.31 1.08
C ARG A 78 -4.98 19.10 1.09
N SER A 79 -5.66 19.42 0.00
CA SER A 79 -7.10 19.21 -0.11
C SER A 79 -7.48 17.72 0.05
N MET A 80 -6.67 16.82 -0.50
CA MET A 80 -6.86 15.38 -0.34
C MET A 80 -6.61 14.93 1.09
N GLU A 81 -5.58 15.46 1.77
CA GLU A 81 -5.32 15.19 3.21
C GLU A 81 -6.46 15.69 4.10
N VAL A 82 -6.98 16.89 3.85
CA VAL A 82 -8.12 17.45 4.58
C VAL A 82 -9.39 16.62 4.34
N SER A 83 -9.69 16.28 3.09
CA SER A 83 -10.83 15.41 2.75
C SER A 83 -10.73 14.03 3.39
N LEU A 84 -9.52 13.44 3.42
CA LEU A 84 -9.28 12.17 4.09
C LEU A 84 -9.47 12.30 5.61
N ALA A 85 -8.96 13.37 6.23
CA ALA A 85 -9.14 13.63 7.65
C ALA A 85 -10.63 13.83 8.01
N GLN A 86 -11.39 14.57 7.21
CA GLN A 86 -12.83 14.75 7.40
C GLN A 86 -13.60 13.43 7.30
N ARG A 87 -13.28 12.57 6.31
CA ARG A 87 -13.90 11.25 6.18
C ARG A 87 -13.57 10.34 7.36
N LEU A 88 -12.33 10.37 7.83
CA LEU A 88 -11.90 9.59 8.99
C LEU A 88 -12.59 10.06 10.27
N ASN A 89 -12.75 11.38 10.45
CA ASN A 89 -13.47 11.96 11.58
C ASN A 89 -14.99 11.70 11.49
N GLY A 90 -15.53 11.58 10.28
CA GLY A 90 -16.93 11.22 10.03
C GLY A 90 -17.21 9.71 10.07
N GLY A 91 -16.24 8.87 10.47
CA GLY A 91 -16.44 7.41 10.57
C GLY A 91 -16.52 6.68 9.22
N LEU A 92 -16.24 7.36 8.10
CA LEU A 92 -16.26 6.78 6.75
C LEU A 92 -14.83 6.54 6.21
N PRO A 93 -14.13 5.50 6.63
CA PRO A 93 -12.83 5.18 6.10
C PRO A 93 -12.96 4.76 4.62
N LEU A 94 -12.01 5.21 3.79
CA LEU A 94 -11.87 4.66 2.44
C LEU A 94 -11.50 3.18 2.56
N THR A 95 -12.47 2.33 2.26
CA THR A 95 -12.28 0.88 2.33
C THR A 95 -12.08 0.32 0.93
N PRO A 96 -10.86 -0.12 0.56
CA PRO A 96 -10.67 -0.85 -0.69
C PRO A 96 -11.44 -2.18 -0.64
N LYS A 97 -11.64 -2.80 -1.81
CA LYS A 97 -12.15 -4.17 -1.88
C LYS A 97 -11.38 -5.08 -0.93
N LEU A 98 -12.09 -5.82 -0.12
CA LEU A 98 -11.53 -6.71 0.90
C LEU A 98 -12.22 -8.06 0.82
N LEU A 99 -11.45 -9.13 0.80
CA LEU A 99 -11.99 -10.49 0.82
C LEU A 99 -12.91 -10.68 2.03
N GLY A 100 -14.08 -11.25 1.80
CA GLY A 100 -15.08 -11.50 2.85
C GLY A 100 -16.03 -10.33 3.10
N TYR A 101 -15.86 -9.19 2.40
CA TYR A 101 -16.73 -8.03 2.52
C TYR A 101 -17.19 -7.48 1.17
N SER A 102 -18.41 -6.97 1.15
CA SER A 102 -18.98 -6.14 0.11
C SER A 102 -19.18 -4.72 0.63
N HIS A 103 -19.48 -3.77 -0.25
CA HIS A 103 -19.88 -2.42 0.15
C HIS A 103 -21.39 -2.29 -0.02
N ASP A 104 -22.04 -1.68 0.98
CA ASP A 104 -23.43 -1.25 0.85
C ASP A 104 -23.55 0.04 0.03
N ALA A 105 -24.77 0.57 -0.08
CA ALA A 105 -25.05 1.81 -0.81
C ALA A 105 -24.34 3.05 -0.23
N ASP A 106 -24.02 3.03 1.06
CA ASP A 106 -23.32 4.09 1.79
C ASP A 106 -21.79 3.90 1.78
N GLY A 107 -21.30 2.83 1.15
CA GLY A 107 -19.87 2.49 1.08
C GLY A 107 -19.32 1.84 2.36
N LYS A 108 -20.17 1.39 3.28
CA LYS A 108 -19.77 0.66 4.48
C LYS A 108 -19.50 -0.81 4.15
N LEU A 109 -18.60 -1.42 4.92
CA LEU A 109 -18.29 -2.85 4.79
C LEU A 109 -19.42 -3.70 5.39
N VAL A 110 -19.95 -4.61 4.59
CA VAL A 110 -20.93 -5.62 4.98
C VAL A 110 -20.35 -7.01 4.68
N ILE A 111 -20.55 -7.99 5.57
CA ILE A 111 -20.05 -9.35 5.36
C ILE A 111 -20.61 -9.93 4.07
N ASN A 112 -19.73 -10.42 3.21
CA ASN A 112 -20.10 -11.20 2.04
C ASN A 112 -20.19 -12.68 2.42
N PRO A 113 -21.39 -13.29 2.39
CA PRO A 113 -21.59 -14.67 2.86
C PRO A 113 -20.83 -15.71 2.03
N ASP A 114 -20.53 -15.43 0.76
CA ASP A 114 -19.81 -16.36 -0.13
C ASP A 114 -18.30 -16.35 0.13
N GLU A 115 -17.75 -15.20 0.53
CA GLU A 115 -16.31 -15.01 0.73
C GLU A 115 -15.87 -15.12 2.18
N ALA A 116 -16.71 -14.74 3.14
CA ALA A 116 -16.39 -14.77 4.57
C ALA A 116 -15.95 -16.16 5.07
N PRO A 117 -16.54 -17.29 4.64
CA PRO A 117 -16.05 -18.62 4.99
C PRO A 117 -14.60 -18.88 4.55
N THR A 118 -14.18 -18.29 3.44
CA THR A 118 -12.79 -18.40 2.97
C THR A 118 -11.81 -17.68 3.91
N VAL A 119 -12.19 -16.51 4.41
CA VAL A 119 -11.39 -15.78 5.42
C VAL A 119 -11.30 -16.60 6.70
N LYS A 120 -12.42 -17.10 7.22
CA LYS A 120 -12.44 -17.97 8.42
C LYS A 120 -11.55 -19.21 8.25
N LEU A 121 -11.60 -19.86 7.08
CA LEU A 121 -10.76 -21.01 6.77
C LEU A 121 -9.26 -20.66 6.79
N ILE A 122 -8.87 -19.52 6.23
CA ILE A 122 -7.48 -19.04 6.22
C ILE A 122 -6.97 -18.87 7.66
N PHE A 123 -7.73 -18.19 8.51
CA PHE A 123 -7.38 -17.98 9.90
C PHE A 123 -7.33 -19.31 10.68
N TYR A 124 -8.34 -20.16 10.54
CA TYR A 124 -8.39 -21.48 11.18
C TYR A 124 -7.18 -22.35 10.82
N MET A 125 -6.87 -22.47 9.53
CA MET A 125 -5.72 -23.27 9.09
C MET A 125 -4.40 -22.70 9.64
N TYR A 126 -4.26 -21.37 9.65
CA TYR A 126 -3.03 -20.75 10.17
C TYR A 126 -2.86 -20.95 11.67
N LEU A 127 -3.94 -20.81 12.45
CA LEU A 127 -3.98 -21.11 13.88
C LEU A 127 -3.69 -22.60 14.17
N SER A 128 -4.12 -23.49 13.29
CA SER A 128 -3.79 -24.93 13.35
C SER A 128 -2.35 -25.25 12.94
N GLY A 129 -1.53 -24.25 12.63
CA GLY A 129 -0.10 -24.41 12.33
C GLY A 129 0.25 -24.66 10.86
N TYR A 130 -0.71 -24.61 9.94
CA TYR A 130 -0.42 -24.75 8.52
C TYR A 130 0.37 -23.55 7.99
N SER A 131 1.32 -23.81 7.09
CA SER A 131 2.08 -22.77 6.47
C SER A 131 1.25 -21.96 5.45
N SER A 132 1.54 -20.68 5.30
CA SER A 132 0.88 -19.83 4.30
C SER A 132 0.97 -20.38 2.87
N SER A 133 2.05 -21.10 2.53
CA SER A 133 2.19 -21.78 1.24
C SER A 133 1.28 -22.99 1.11
N HIS A 134 1.06 -23.75 2.20
CA HIS A 134 0.12 -24.87 2.22
C HIS A 134 -1.31 -24.37 2.11
N ILE A 135 -1.66 -23.33 2.87
CA ILE A 135 -2.98 -22.68 2.81
C ILE A 135 -3.28 -22.19 1.38
N ALA A 136 -2.32 -21.53 0.72
CA ALA A 136 -2.47 -21.07 -0.66
C ALA A 136 -2.83 -22.23 -1.61
N LYS A 137 -2.10 -23.35 -1.55
CA LYS A 137 -2.40 -24.55 -2.37
C LYS A 137 -3.77 -25.16 -2.07
N THR A 138 -4.16 -25.20 -0.80
CA THR A 138 -5.48 -25.70 -0.38
C THR A 138 -6.60 -24.83 -0.93
N LEU A 139 -6.45 -23.50 -0.89
CA LEU A 139 -7.45 -22.58 -1.44
C LEU A 139 -7.58 -22.70 -2.96
N GLU A 140 -6.48 -22.90 -3.67
CA GLU A 140 -6.49 -23.18 -5.11
C GLU A 140 -7.21 -24.50 -5.42
N ALA A 141 -6.92 -25.56 -4.68
CA ALA A 141 -7.56 -26.86 -4.84
C ALA A 141 -9.08 -26.81 -4.57
N LEU A 142 -9.51 -25.95 -3.62
CA LEU A 142 -10.92 -25.70 -3.31
C LEU A 142 -11.60 -24.72 -4.28
N GLY A 143 -10.90 -24.23 -5.31
CA GLY A 143 -11.42 -23.29 -6.29
C GLY A 143 -11.75 -21.90 -5.72
N LYS A 144 -11.21 -21.57 -4.54
CA LYS A 144 -11.45 -20.26 -3.90
C LYS A 144 -10.72 -19.14 -4.65
N ARG A 145 -11.38 -18.00 -4.78
CA ARG A 145 -10.83 -16.83 -5.49
C ARG A 145 -10.30 -15.78 -4.50
N THR A 146 -9.27 -15.05 -4.92
CA THR A 146 -8.76 -13.89 -4.18
C THR A 146 -9.73 -12.72 -4.30
N PHE A 147 -9.54 -11.66 -3.49
CA PHE A 147 -10.34 -10.42 -3.56
C PHE A 147 -10.31 -9.72 -4.94
N LEU A 148 -9.31 -10.03 -5.78
CA LEU A 148 -9.20 -9.56 -7.17
C LEU A 148 -9.89 -10.53 -8.17
N GLY A 149 -10.49 -11.63 -7.71
CA GLY A 149 -11.11 -12.65 -8.56
C GLY A 149 -10.13 -13.66 -9.15
N ASN A 150 -8.82 -13.57 -8.84
CA ASN A 150 -7.82 -14.51 -9.36
C ASN A 150 -7.95 -15.88 -8.68
N SER A 151 -7.76 -16.96 -9.44
CA SER A 151 -7.73 -18.34 -8.92
C SER A 151 -6.39 -18.70 -8.26
N LYS A 152 -5.31 -17.99 -8.63
CA LYS A 152 -3.97 -18.25 -8.10
C LYS A 152 -3.75 -17.56 -6.76
N TRP A 153 -3.37 -18.34 -5.76
CA TRP A 153 -3.00 -17.88 -4.43
C TRP A 153 -1.48 -17.94 -4.24
N THR A 154 -0.95 -16.99 -3.51
CA THR A 154 0.45 -16.99 -3.10
C THR A 154 0.53 -16.92 -1.58
N SER A 155 1.66 -17.37 -1.01
CA SER A 155 1.97 -17.20 0.41
C SER A 155 1.83 -15.72 0.84
N GLY A 156 2.25 -14.79 -0.03
CA GLY A 156 2.12 -13.35 0.22
C GLY A 156 0.67 -12.89 0.32
N THR A 157 -0.22 -13.39 -0.56
CA THR A 157 -1.65 -13.05 -0.53
C THR A 157 -2.31 -13.58 0.75
N VAL A 158 -1.98 -14.80 1.18
CA VAL A 158 -2.48 -15.38 2.44
C VAL A 158 -2.03 -14.53 3.63
N ILE A 159 -0.74 -14.17 3.70
CA ILE A 159 -0.22 -13.30 4.77
C ILE A 159 -0.86 -11.91 4.74
N GLN A 160 -1.18 -11.37 3.55
CA GLN A 160 -1.88 -10.09 3.43
C GLN A 160 -3.30 -10.16 4.03
N VAL A 161 -4.03 -11.25 3.81
CA VAL A 161 -5.34 -11.49 4.45
C VAL A 161 -5.19 -11.59 5.97
N LEU A 162 -4.26 -12.42 6.46
CA LEU A 162 -4.01 -12.63 7.88
C LEU A 162 -3.58 -11.36 8.64
N ARG A 163 -2.91 -10.41 7.96
CA ARG A 163 -2.44 -9.16 8.55
C ARG A 163 -3.46 -8.02 8.51
N ASN A 164 -4.62 -8.23 7.90
CA ASN A 164 -5.60 -7.18 7.76
C ASN A 164 -6.51 -7.11 8.99
N GLU A 165 -6.34 -6.07 9.80
CA GLU A 165 -7.09 -5.83 11.03
C GLU A 165 -8.59 -5.65 10.82
N ARG A 166 -9.04 -5.35 9.60
CA ARG A 166 -10.47 -5.20 9.31
C ARG A 166 -11.25 -6.49 9.48
N HIS A 167 -10.58 -7.64 9.35
CA HIS A 167 -11.24 -8.92 9.59
C HIS A 167 -11.67 -9.12 11.05
N CYS A 168 -11.04 -8.44 12.01
CA CYS A 168 -11.45 -8.45 13.42
C CYS A 168 -12.26 -7.18 13.83
N GLY A 169 -12.72 -6.39 12.86
CA GLY A 169 -13.53 -5.20 13.13
C GLY A 169 -12.74 -3.94 13.49
N ASP A 170 -11.41 -3.99 13.46
CA ASP A 170 -10.56 -2.82 13.70
C ASP A 170 -10.21 -2.11 12.38
N VAL A 171 -9.86 -0.84 12.47
CA VAL A 171 -9.40 -0.04 11.33
C VAL A 171 -8.11 0.69 11.68
N LEU A 172 -7.04 0.37 10.97
CA LEU A 172 -5.75 1.08 11.07
C LEU A 172 -5.63 2.06 9.90
N THR A 173 -5.48 3.33 10.22
CA THR A 173 -5.31 4.40 9.23
C THR A 173 -3.85 4.71 8.97
N ARG A 174 -3.58 5.37 7.84
CA ARG A 174 -2.23 5.83 7.46
C ARG A 174 -1.17 4.72 7.43
N LYS A 175 -1.54 3.53 6.92
CA LYS A 175 -0.58 2.43 6.70
C LYS A 175 0.52 2.79 5.71
N THR A 176 0.20 3.66 4.76
CA THR A 176 1.13 4.20 3.76
C THR A 176 0.97 5.70 3.66
N PHE A 177 2.01 6.37 3.19
CA PHE A 177 1.97 7.79 2.87
C PHE A 177 2.89 8.08 1.69
N THR A 178 2.67 9.20 1.02
CA THR A 178 3.53 9.70 -0.05
C THR A 178 4.40 10.80 0.54
N PRO A 179 5.71 10.57 0.75
CA PRO A 179 6.60 11.54 1.40
C PRO A 179 6.84 12.77 0.54
N ASP A 180 6.86 12.58 -0.77
CA ASP A 180 7.14 13.63 -1.75
C ASP A 180 6.01 13.70 -2.77
N VAL A 181 5.46 14.90 -2.91
CA VAL A 181 4.35 15.21 -3.83
C VAL A 181 4.78 15.07 -5.30
N ILE A 182 6.07 15.23 -5.57
CA ILE A 182 6.62 15.21 -6.94
C ILE A 182 6.82 13.78 -7.42
N SER A 183 7.35 12.90 -6.57
CA SER A 183 7.66 11.51 -6.96
C SER A 183 6.44 10.61 -7.03
N HIS A 184 5.32 10.99 -6.40
CA HIS A 184 4.07 10.21 -6.28
C HIS A 184 4.27 8.76 -5.78
N LYS A 185 5.44 8.43 -5.22
CA LYS A 185 5.73 7.07 -4.70
C LYS A 185 5.22 6.94 -3.28
N SER A 186 4.29 6.00 -3.10
CA SER A 186 3.80 5.64 -1.78
C SER A 186 4.84 4.81 -1.02
N LYS A 187 5.05 5.13 0.26
CA LYS A 187 5.94 4.44 1.19
C LYS A 187 5.14 3.89 2.37
N LYS A 188 5.55 2.72 2.88
CA LYS A 188 4.96 2.16 4.09
C LYS A 188 5.29 3.07 5.28
N ASN A 189 4.29 3.43 6.06
CA ASN A 189 4.45 4.18 7.31
C ASN A 189 5.05 3.26 8.37
N ARG A 190 6.21 3.60 8.88
CA ARG A 190 6.92 2.88 9.95
C ARG A 190 6.99 3.68 11.24
N GLY A 191 6.13 4.71 11.38
CA GLY A 191 6.10 5.65 12.50
C GLY A 191 6.41 7.09 12.09
N GLU A 192 6.72 7.35 10.80
CA GLU A 192 7.01 8.70 10.31
C GLU A 192 5.78 9.62 10.36
N ARG A 193 4.58 9.05 10.27
CA ARG A 193 3.30 9.76 10.45
C ARG A 193 2.44 9.02 11.46
N GLN A 194 1.77 9.76 12.33
CA GLN A 194 0.88 9.20 13.35
C GLN A 194 -0.18 8.31 12.71
N GLN A 195 -0.23 7.05 13.13
CA GLN A 195 -1.27 6.10 12.79
C GLN A 195 -2.36 6.11 13.87
N SER A 196 -3.59 5.88 13.48
CA SER A 196 -4.71 5.73 14.42
C SER A 196 -5.34 4.37 14.22
N LEU A 197 -5.46 3.61 15.30
CA LEU A 197 -6.19 2.35 15.37
C LEU A 197 -7.48 2.60 16.13
N TYR A 198 -8.61 2.26 15.56
CA TYR A 198 -9.92 2.38 16.20
C TYR A 198 -10.81 1.21 15.83
N LYS A 199 -11.84 0.97 16.65
CA LYS A 199 -12.86 -0.03 16.35
C LYS A 199 -13.72 0.49 15.20
N GLY A 200 -13.81 -0.29 14.13
CA GLY A 200 -14.66 0.03 12.98
C GLY A 200 -16.15 -0.21 13.31
N GLU A 201 -17.02 0.33 12.46
CA GLU A 201 -18.47 0.10 12.54
C GLU A 201 -18.91 -1.21 11.87
N HIS A 202 -18.02 -1.86 11.12
CA HIS A 202 -18.34 -3.09 10.39
C HIS A 202 -18.24 -4.32 11.28
N GLU A 203 -19.06 -5.31 10.97
CA GLU A 203 -19.05 -6.60 11.67
C GLU A 203 -17.76 -7.37 11.41
N ALA A 204 -17.21 -7.99 12.46
CA ALA A 204 -16.00 -8.79 12.39
C ALA A 204 -16.29 -10.20 11.82
N ILE A 205 -15.45 -10.68 10.90
CA ILE A 205 -15.49 -12.07 10.41
C ILE A 205 -14.78 -13.01 11.38
N VAL A 206 -13.72 -12.51 12.05
CA VAL A 206 -12.85 -13.28 12.96
C VAL A 206 -12.81 -12.57 14.30
N SER A 207 -12.71 -13.33 15.39
CA SER A 207 -12.54 -12.72 16.72
C SER A 207 -11.24 -11.92 16.82
N ARG A 208 -11.25 -10.86 17.65
CA ARG A 208 -10.06 -10.03 17.86
C ARG A 208 -8.90 -10.84 18.46
N ASP A 209 -9.22 -11.82 19.31
CA ASP A 209 -8.24 -12.65 19.98
C ASP A 209 -7.56 -13.60 19.00
N ASP A 210 -8.34 -14.23 18.11
CA ASP A 210 -7.79 -15.07 17.05
C ASP A 210 -6.91 -14.25 16.09
N TYR A 211 -7.32 -13.03 15.78
CA TYR A 211 -6.50 -12.10 14.99
C TYR A 211 -5.17 -11.79 15.70
N ILE A 212 -5.21 -11.43 16.99
CA ILE A 212 -4.00 -11.12 17.78
C ILE A 212 -3.09 -12.35 17.84
N ALA A 213 -3.65 -13.54 18.12
CA ALA A 213 -2.91 -14.79 18.12
C ALA A 213 -2.17 -15.02 16.79
N VAL A 214 -2.85 -14.83 15.66
CA VAL A 214 -2.25 -14.91 14.33
C VAL A 214 -1.13 -13.89 14.14
N GLN A 215 -1.30 -12.62 14.61
CA GLN A 215 -0.23 -11.62 14.51
C GLN A 215 1.02 -12.04 15.31
N HIS A 216 0.86 -12.59 16.51
CA HIS A 216 1.97 -13.14 17.30
C HIS A 216 2.67 -14.27 16.53
N MET A 217 1.93 -15.25 16.00
CA MET A 217 2.49 -16.33 15.20
C MET A 217 3.28 -15.83 13.98
N ILE A 218 2.75 -14.85 13.24
CA ILE A 218 3.43 -14.27 12.07
C ILE A 218 4.70 -13.52 12.48
N ASN A 219 4.65 -12.79 13.58
CA ASN A 219 5.80 -12.01 14.05
C ASN A 219 6.89 -12.93 14.59
N ASN A 220 6.53 -13.94 15.37
CA ASN A 220 7.45 -14.91 15.93
C ASN A 220 8.11 -15.78 14.84
N ALA A 221 7.41 -16.09 13.76
CA ALA A 221 8.01 -16.78 12.61
C ALA A 221 9.21 -16.04 11.98
N LYS A 222 9.34 -14.72 12.23
CA LYS A 222 10.49 -13.93 11.76
C LYS A 222 11.75 -14.06 12.63
N TYR A 223 11.63 -14.63 13.82
CA TYR A 223 12.77 -14.80 14.74
C TYR A 223 13.58 -16.07 14.46
N GLY A 224 13.25 -16.80 13.39
CA GLY A 224 14.04 -17.95 12.96
C GLY A 224 15.54 -17.65 12.89
N GLY A 225 16.35 -18.41 13.63
CA GLY A 225 17.80 -18.24 13.72
C GLY A 225 18.31 -17.21 14.74
N LYS A 226 17.43 -16.57 15.53
CA LYS A 226 17.83 -15.71 16.65
C LYS A 226 17.76 -16.47 17.98
N SER A 227 18.71 -16.19 18.88
CA SER A 227 18.78 -16.77 20.23
C SER A 227 17.77 -16.18 21.23
N ILE A 228 16.82 -15.39 20.78
CA ILE A 228 15.80 -14.76 21.62
C ILE A 228 14.52 -15.55 21.47
N LEU A 229 14.01 -16.10 22.59
CA LEU A 229 12.70 -16.73 22.63
C LEU A 229 11.59 -15.71 22.34
N PRO A 230 10.61 -16.05 21.47
CA PRO A 230 9.44 -15.22 21.28
C PRO A 230 8.64 -15.10 22.57
N GLU A 231 8.00 -13.95 22.79
CA GLU A 231 7.09 -13.76 23.91
C GLU A 231 5.90 -14.71 23.77
N LEU A 232 5.71 -15.57 24.76
CA LEU A 232 4.56 -16.47 24.86
C LEU A 232 3.44 -15.78 25.60
N ARG A 233 2.26 -15.70 24.98
CA ARG A 233 1.04 -15.16 25.62
C ARG A 233 -0.06 -16.19 25.59
N VAL A 234 -0.70 -16.37 26.74
CA VAL A 234 -1.93 -17.18 26.82
C VAL A 234 -3.06 -16.41 26.17
N ILE A 235 -3.85 -17.10 25.35
CA ILE A 235 -5.05 -16.54 24.72
C ILE A 235 -6.13 -16.47 25.81
N GLU A 236 -6.61 -15.25 26.11
CA GLU A 236 -7.53 -15.01 27.23
C GLU A 236 -8.98 -15.32 26.88
N SER A 237 -9.35 -15.26 25.59
CA SER A 237 -10.73 -15.48 25.13
C SER A 237 -10.77 -16.06 23.70
N GLY A 238 -11.96 -16.42 23.21
CA GLY A 238 -12.17 -17.02 21.89
C GLY A 238 -12.06 -18.55 21.88
N VAL A 239 -11.99 -19.13 20.69
CA VAL A 239 -11.97 -20.60 20.47
C VAL A 239 -10.73 -21.26 21.09
N LEU A 240 -9.62 -20.54 21.18
CA LEU A 240 -8.33 -21.01 21.68
C LEU A 240 -8.00 -20.48 23.08
N LYS A 241 -9.02 -20.13 23.88
CA LYS A 241 -8.81 -19.69 25.26
C LYS A 241 -8.00 -20.73 26.06
N GLY A 242 -6.97 -20.26 26.76
CA GLY A 242 -6.09 -21.09 27.58
C GLY A 242 -4.94 -21.75 26.82
N PHE A 243 -4.85 -21.56 25.52
CA PHE A 243 -3.73 -22.05 24.72
C PHE A 243 -2.66 -20.99 24.56
N VAL A 244 -1.42 -21.43 24.39
CA VAL A 244 -0.27 -20.60 24.01
C VAL A 244 0.00 -20.80 22.53
N THR A 245 0.15 -19.70 21.78
CA THR A 245 0.50 -19.78 20.36
C THR A 245 1.98 -20.10 20.17
N ILE A 246 2.27 -21.32 19.73
CA ILE A 246 3.61 -21.75 19.33
C ILE A 246 3.57 -22.05 17.83
N SER A 247 4.33 -21.30 17.05
CA SER A 247 4.48 -21.63 15.63
C SER A 247 5.41 -22.85 15.50
N PRO A 248 4.99 -23.94 14.82
CA PRO A 248 5.86 -25.10 14.57
C PRO A 248 7.09 -24.77 13.72
N LYS A 249 7.17 -23.53 13.20
CA LYS A 249 8.30 -23.01 12.43
C LYS A 249 9.19 -22.02 13.20
N TRP A 250 9.08 -21.95 14.51
CA TRP A 250 10.06 -21.22 15.32
C TRP A 250 11.38 -21.98 15.23
N ALA A 251 12.14 -21.62 14.19
CA ALA A 251 13.31 -22.36 13.81
C ALA A 251 14.31 -22.43 14.96
N GLY A 252 14.59 -23.63 15.40
CA GLY A 252 15.58 -23.93 16.41
C GLY A 252 15.08 -24.01 17.84
N PHE A 253 13.88 -23.49 18.18
CA PHE A 253 13.32 -23.61 19.53
C PHE A 253 12.51 -24.91 19.67
N LYS A 254 12.76 -25.66 20.72
CA LYS A 254 12.06 -26.87 21.09
C LYS A 254 11.07 -26.54 22.22
N ALA A 255 10.04 -27.37 22.40
CA ALA A 255 9.11 -27.23 23.51
C ALA A 255 9.82 -27.15 24.89
N ALA A 256 10.91 -27.88 25.05
CA ALA A 256 11.72 -27.86 26.27
C ALA A 256 12.35 -26.48 26.56
N ASP A 257 12.66 -25.68 25.54
CA ASP A 257 13.26 -24.37 25.71
C ASP A 257 12.27 -23.38 26.35
N TYR A 258 10.96 -23.56 26.11
CA TYR A 258 9.91 -22.75 26.70
C TYR A 258 9.58 -23.15 28.13
N LEU A 259 9.74 -24.44 28.46
CA LEU A 259 9.51 -24.94 29.81
C LEU A 259 10.62 -24.55 30.81
N GLN A 260 11.80 -24.14 30.30
CA GLN A 260 12.90 -23.67 31.12
C GLN A 260 12.89 -22.16 31.34
N ALA A 261 12.10 -21.42 30.54
CA ALA A 261 12.01 -19.96 30.59
C ALA A 261 10.81 -19.44 31.41
N SER A 262 9.96 -20.34 31.92
CA SER A 262 8.85 -20.09 32.83
C SER A 262 9.28 -20.43 34.28
#